data_1b036fd9dc1f19d2b57627f0e552c41c
#
_entry.id   1b036fd9dc1f19d2b57627f0e552c41c
#
_cell.length_a   1.000
_cell.length_b   1.000
_cell.length_c   1.000
_cell.angle_alpha   90.00
_cell.angle_beta   90.00
_cell.angle_gamma   90.00
#
_symmetry.space_group_name_H-M   'P 1'
#
loop_
_entity.id
_entity.type
_entity.pdbx_description
1 polymer ?
#
loop_
_entity_poly.entity_id
_entity_poly.type
_entity_poly.pdbx_seq_one_letter_code
_entity_poly.pdbx_strand_id
1 'polypeptide(L)'
;MNKLNGVMKIFFRKTYLADLYEGRKVNDKRLKSNPMLVKQYIKTVAKLEAASSLEQLYQIAALNFEALSGNYAGFYSVRINQQYRLIFSAVFTDDDPLEVSVLELEDISNHYQ
;
A
#
# COMPACT_ATOMS: atom_id res chain seq x y z
N MET A 1 6.38 -6.20 -23.99
CA MET A 1 6.52 -5.63 -23.70
C MET A 1 6.30 -5.32 -22.78
N ASN A 2 6.40 -5.35 -22.34
CA ASN A 2 6.52 -5.05 -21.60
C ASN A 2 5.92 -4.36 -20.75
N LYS A 3 5.85 -4.77 -19.82
CA LYS A 3 5.40 -3.97 -19.01
C LYS A 3 6.05 -2.80 -19.12
N LEU A 4 5.86 -2.21 -20.02
CA LEU A 4 6.47 -1.13 -20.30
C LEU A 4 6.75 -0.28 -19.23
N ASN A 5 6.01 -0.12 -18.41
CA ASN A 5 6.15 0.83 -17.49
C ASN A 5 6.49 0.30 -16.20
N GLY A 6 6.43 -0.93 -15.98
CA GLY A 6 6.67 -1.48 -14.70
C GLY A 6 5.76 -0.97 -13.63
N VAL A 7 4.64 -0.43 -14.01
CA VAL A 7 3.68 0.06 -13.03
C VAL A 7 2.93 -1.09 -12.44
N MET A 8 2.79 -1.12 -11.12
CA MET A 8 2.06 -2.20 -10.46
C MET A 8 0.60 -1.86 -10.34
N LYS A 9 -0.25 -2.87 -10.46
CA LYS A 9 -1.68 -2.65 -10.27
C LYS A 9 -1.98 -2.67 -8.79
N ILE A 10 -2.97 -1.87 -8.40
CA ILE A 10 -3.40 -1.80 -7.01
C ILE A 10 -4.78 -2.43 -6.91
N PHE A 11 -4.92 -3.35 -5.97
CA PHE A 11 -6.22 -3.94 -5.66
C PHE A 11 -6.54 -3.60 -4.21
N PHE A 12 -7.74 -3.06 -3.97
CA PHE A 12 -8.15 -2.69 -2.62
C PHE A 12 -8.98 -3.83 -2.05
N ARG A 13 -8.46 -4.49 -1.02
CA ARG A 13 -9.18 -5.62 -0.45
C ARG A 13 -10.38 -5.20 0.38
N LYS A 14 -10.43 -3.95 0.80
CA LYS A 14 -11.57 -3.43 1.55
C LYS A 14 -12.12 -2.20 0.85
N THR A 15 -13.43 -2.12 0.82
CA THR A 15 -14.11 -1.04 0.12
C THR A 15 -13.67 0.34 0.60
N TYR A 16 -13.45 0.49 1.90
CA TYR A 16 -13.11 1.80 2.42
C TYR A 16 -11.78 2.31 1.87
N LEU A 17 -10.86 1.42 1.59
CA LEU A 17 -9.55 1.82 1.04
C LEU A 17 -9.72 2.39 -0.37
N ALA A 18 -10.58 1.78 -1.17
CA ALA A 18 -10.85 2.27 -2.52
C ALA A 18 -11.59 3.61 -2.45
N ASP A 19 -12.57 3.71 -1.57
CA ASP A 19 -13.36 4.93 -1.44
C ASP A 19 -12.48 6.10 -1.05
N LEU A 20 -11.57 5.89 -0.10
CA LEU A 20 -10.64 6.95 0.28
C LEU A 20 -9.80 7.41 -0.88
N TYR A 21 -9.28 6.47 -1.64
CA TYR A 21 -8.37 6.81 -2.73
C TYR A 21 -9.09 7.60 -3.81
N GLU A 22 -10.39 7.34 -3.97
CA GLU A 22 -11.19 8.02 -4.99
C GLU A 22 -11.88 9.28 -4.46
N GLY A 23 -11.60 9.66 -3.23
CA GLY A 23 -12.13 10.90 -2.68
C GLY A 23 -13.54 10.80 -2.16
N ARG A 24 -14.05 9.56 -1.97
CA ARG A 24 -15.40 9.40 -1.43
C ARG A 24 -15.38 9.43 0.08
N LYS A 25 -16.50 9.73 0.67
CA LYS A 25 -16.62 9.77 2.11
C LYS A 25 -16.58 8.36 2.68
N VAL A 26 -15.92 8.21 3.81
CA VAL A 26 -15.77 6.93 4.47
C VAL A 26 -16.23 7.09 5.92
N ASN A 27 -17.00 6.12 6.42
CA ASN A 27 -17.51 6.17 7.77
C ASN A 27 -16.53 5.48 8.73
N ASP A 28 -15.40 6.08 8.95
CA ASP A 28 -14.36 5.55 9.83
C ASP A 28 -13.88 6.69 10.68
N LYS A 29 -13.98 6.55 12.00
CA LYS A 29 -13.64 7.63 12.91
C LYS A 29 -12.24 8.17 12.74
N ARG A 30 -11.28 7.30 12.48
CA ARG A 30 -9.89 7.72 12.31
C ARG A 30 -9.74 8.68 11.14
N LEU A 31 -10.58 8.48 10.13
CA LEU A 31 -10.42 9.18 8.85
C LEU A 31 -11.36 10.37 8.72
N LYS A 32 -12.54 10.28 9.34
CA LYS A 32 -13.52 11.35 9.22
C LYS A 32 -13.04 12.68 9.74
N SER A 33 -12.27 12.67 10.80
CA SER A 33 -11.80 13.89 11.41
C SER A 33 -10.33 14.16 11.15
N ASN A 34 -9.75 13.48 10.17
CA ASN A 34 -8.33 13.61 9.91
C ASN A 34 -8.05 13.72 8.41
N PRO A 35 -8.38 14.87 7.82
CA PRO A 35 -8.17 15.02 6.37
C PRO A 35 -6.69 14.94 5.98
N MET A 36 -5.78 15.25 6.88
CA MET A 36 -4.37 15.13 6.58
C MET A 36 -3.97 13.66 6.39
N LEU A 37 -4.52 12.77 7.23
CA LEU A 37 -4.25 11.35 7.09
C LEU A 37 -4.75 10.83 5.74
N VAL A 38 -5.95 11.27 5.33
CA VAL A 38 -6.50 10.87 4.05
C VAL A 38 -5.60 11.32 2.91
N LYS A 39 -5.12 12.57 2.97
CA LYS A 39 -4.26 13.09 1.93
C LYS A 39 -2.94 12.32 1.89
N GLN A 40 -2.39 11.99 3.05
CA GLN A 40 -1.14 11.23 3.12
C GLN A 40 -1.33 9.81 2.61
N TYR A 41 -2.48 9.21 2.89
CA TYR A 41 -2.80 7.88 2.38
C TYR A 41 -2.83 7.89 0.85
N ILE A 42 -3.51 8.87 0.27
CA ILE A 42 -3.61 8.97 -1.19
C ILE A 42 -2.23 9.09 -1.81
N LYS A 43 -1.37 9.91 -1.22
CA LYS A 43 -0.02 10.06 -1.73
C LYS A 43 0.77 8.76 -1.60
N THR A 44 0.57 8.02 -0.51
CA THR A 44 1.27 6.76 -0.29
C THR A 44 0.86 5.73 -1.35
N VAL A 45 -0.45 5.61 -1.61
CA VAL A 45 -0.92 4.67 -2.63
C VAL A 45 -0.37 5.06 -3.99
N ALA A 46 -0.33 6.35 -4.30
CA ALA A 46 0.21 6.81 -5.58
C ALA A 46 1.68 6.42 -5.73
N LYS A 47 2.46 6.46 -4.64
CA LYS A 47 3.85 6.05 -4.71
C LYS A 47 3.95 4.54 -4.96
N LEU A 48 3.07 3.75 -4.35
CA LEU A 48 3.07 2.32 -4.60
C LEU A 48 2.74 2.03 -6.05
N GLU A 49 1.75 2.72 -6.56
CA GLU A 49 1.30 2.50 -7.94
C GLU A 49 2.38 2.88 -8.94
N ALA A 50 3.16 3.90 -8.64
CA ALA A 50 4.20 4.36 -9.57
C ALA A 50 5.46 3.52 -9.54
N ALA A 51 5.62 2.67 -8.54
CA ALA A 51 6.82 1.85 -8.43
C ALA A 51 6.77 0.69 -9.41
N SER A 52 7.92 0.26 -9.87
CA SER A 52 7.98 -0.86 -10.79
C SER A 52 8.36 -2.17 -10.11
N SER A 53 8.71 -2.14 -8.83
CA SER A 53 9.09 -3.34 -8.10
C SER A 53 9.06 -3.08 -6.62
N LEU A 54 9.08 -4.16 -5.83
CA LEU A 54 9.19 -4.02 -4.38
C LEU A 54 10.53 -3.39 -4.00
N GLU A 55 11.57 -3.68 -4.78
CA GLU A 55 12.86 -3.12 -4.49
C GLU A 55 12.86 -1.61 -4.58
N GLN A 56 12.12 -1.06 -5.54
CA GLN A 56 12.00 0.38 -5.64
C GLN A 56 11.33 0.97 -4.40
N LEU A 57 10.33 0.29 -3.86
CA LEU A 57 9.68 0.74 -2.64
C LEU A 57 10.67 0.76 -1.48
N TYR A 58 11.51 -0.25 -1.43
CA TYR A 58 12.50 -0.36 -0.38
C TYR A 58 13.48 0.81 -0.43
N GLN A 59 13.72 1.34 -1.62
CA GLN A 59 14.67 2.43 -1.80
C GLN A 59 14.09 3.81 -1.45
N ILE A 60 12.77 3.91 -1.29
CA ILE A 60 12.16 5.18 -0.92
C ILE A 60 12.18 5.27 0.60
N ALA A 61 13.15 5.98 1.14
CA ALA A 61 13.36 6.02 2.58
C ALA A 61 12.11 6.45 3.35
N ALA A 62 11.37 7.40 2.83
CA ALA A 62 10.20 7.91 3.53
C ALA A 62 9.11 6.85 3.72
N LEU A 63 9.10 5.81 2.90
CA LEU A 63 8.10 4.76 3.02
C LEU A 63 8.43 3.78 4.13
N ASN A 64 9.69 3.69 4.51
CA ASN A 64 10.13 2.76 5.55
C ASN A 64 9.50 1.38 5.33
N PHE A 65 9.72 0.83 4.15
CA PHE A 65 9.12 -0.44 3.73
C PHE A 65 9.62 -1.58 4.62
N GLU A 66 8.72 -2.42 5.07
CA GLU A 66 9.06 -3.55 5.94
C GLU A 66 8.29 -4.78 5.54
N ALA A 67 8.94 -5.94 5.60
CA ALA A 67 8.24 -7.21 5.53
C ALA A 67 7.82 -7.55 6.95
N LEU A 68 6.57 -7.95 7.13
CA LEU A 68 6.03 -8.20 8.45
C LEU A 68 6.18 -9.67 8.84
N SER A 69 6.04 -9.95 10.12
CA SER A 69 6.20 -11.30 10.63
C SER A 69 5.06 -11.63 11.59
N GLY A 70 5.13 -12.81 12.23
CA GLY A 70 4.11 -13.22 13.17
C GLY A 70 2.77 -13.40 12.48
N ASN A 71 1.74 -12.80 13.05
CA ASN A 71 0.41 -12.90 12.48
C ASN A 71 0.27 -12.24 11.13
N TYR A 72 1.21 -11.37 10.78
CA TYR A 72 1.19 -10.69 9.49
C TYR A 72 2.25 -11.23 8.54
N ALA A 73 2.73 -12.45 8.78
CA ALA A 73 3.71 -13.05 7.86
C ALA A 73 3.10 -13.09 6.45
N GLY A 74 3.87 -12.71 5.45
CA GLY A 74 3.39 -12.65 4.08
C GLY A 74 2.88 -11.28 3.67
N PHE A 75 2.79 -10.35 4.64
CA PHE A 75 2.38 -8.99 4.35
C PHE A 75 3.56 -8.05 4.47
N TYR A 76 3.40 -6.87 3.92
CA TYR A 76 4.38 -5.78 4.00
C TYR A 76 3.69 -4.55 4.53
N SER A 77 4.46 -3.58 4.96
CA SER A 77 3.88 -2.29 5.33
C SER A 77 4.75 -1.16 4.86
N VAL A 78 4.12 -0.03 4.59
CA VAL A 78 4.81 1.22 4.33
C VAL A 78 4.22 2.29 5.23
N ARG A 79 5.03 3.30 5.55
CA ARG A 79 4.58 4.37 6.43
C ARG A 79 3.69 5.34 5.68
N ILE A 80 2.53 5.63 6.23
CA ILE A 80 1.69 6.70 5.73
C ILE A 80 2.11 8.00 6.43
N ASN A 81 2.27 7.93 7.75
CA ASN A 81 2.81 9.04 8.55
C ASN A 81 3.42 8.41 9.80
N GLN A 82 3.73 9.20 10.81
CA GLN A 82 4.40 8.67 11.98
C GLN A 82 3.53 7.73 12.80
N GLN A 83 2.23 7.80 12.65
CA GLN A 83 1.32 7.02 13.44
C GLN A 83 0.72 5.83 12.70
N TYR A 84 0.53 5.96 11.40
CA TYR A 84 -0.19 4.95 10.62
C TYR A 84 0.65 4.36 9.51
N ARG A 85 0.42 3.08 9.25
CA ARG A 85 1.07 2.36 8.17
C ARG A 85 0.02 1.70 7.29
N LEU A 86 0.35 1.48 6.04
CA LEU A 86 -0.52 0.79 5.09
C LEU A 86 -0.01 -0.63 4.96
N ILE A 87 -0.88 -1.58 5.22
CA ILE A 87 -0.55 -3.01 5.17
C ILE A 87 -1.00 -3.56 3.82
N PHE A 88 -0.15 -4.31 3.17
CA PHE A 88 -0.49 -4.86 1.86
C PHE A 88 0.26 -6.18 1.62
N SER A 89 -0.19 -6.93 0.64
CA SER A 89 0.50 -8.12 0.18
C SER A 89 0.80 -7.97 -1.30
N ALA A 90 1.61 -8.84 -1.84
CA ALA A 90 2.03 -8.75 -3.25
C ALA A 90 1.72 -10.06 -3.96
N VAL A 91 1.24 -9.94 -5.19
CA VAL A 91 1.00 -11.10 -6.04
C VAL A 91 2.09 -11.09 -7.11
N PHE A 92 2.82 -12.18 -7.20
CA PHE A 92 3.90 -12.30 -8.16
C PHE A 92 3.39 -12.95 -9.43
N THR A 93 4.05 -12.68 -10.54
CA THR A 93 3.62 -13.28 -11.79
C THR A 93 4.05 -14.74 -11.83
N ASP A 94 3.33 -15.54 -12.60
CA ASP A 94 3.70 -16.93 -12.75
C ASP A 94 4.99 -17.09 -13.55
N ASP A 95 5.22 -16.19 -14.48
CA ASP A 95 6.38 -16.29 -15.36
C ASP A 95 7.66 -15.89 -14.66
N ASP A 96 7.60 -15.02 -13.70
CA ASP A 96 8.78 -14.53 -13.04
C ASP A 96 8.46 -14.32 -11.57
N PRO A 97 8.90 -15.23 -10.70
CA PRO A 97 8.56 -15.12 -9.28
C PRO A 97 9.17 -13.90 -8.59
N LEU A 98 10.03 -13.16 -9.27
CA LEU A 98 10.59 -11.94 -8.70
C LEU A 98 9.82 -10.71 -9.16
N GLU A 99 8.87 -10.89 -10.07
CA GLU A 99 8.13 -9.76 -10.59
C GLU A 99 6.75 -9.69 -9.98
N VAL A 100 6.44 -8.56 -9.35
CA VAL A 100 5.15 -8.35 -8.73
C VAL A 100 4.20 -7.79 -9.77
N SER A 101 3.00 -8.35 -9.85
CA SER A 101 1.99 -7.85 -10.78
C SER A 101 0.93 -7.01 -10.08
N VAL A 102 0.58 -7.35 -8.85
CA VAL A 102 -0.49 -6.65 -8.13
C VAL A 102 -0.09 -6.46 -6.68
N LEU A 103 -0.39 -5.30 -6.14
CA LEU A 103 -0.30 -5.06 -4.69
C LEU A 103 -1.72 -5.04 -4.17
N GLU A 104 -2.00 -5.87 -3.17
CA GLU A 104 -3.33 -5.96 -2.58
C GLU A 104 -3.32 -5.23 -1.26
N LEU A 105 -3.97 -4.08 -1.19
CA LEU A 105 -3.99 -3.25 0.00
C LEU A 105 -4.98 -3.82 1.00
N GLU A 106 -4.50 -4.02 2.23
CA GLU A 106 -5.26 -4.71 3.25
C GLU A 106 -5.89 -3.78 4.28
N ASP A 107 -5.14 -2.84 4.80
CA ASP A 107 -5.65 -2.03 5.91
C ASP A 107 -4.73 -0.86 6.22
N ILE A 108 -5.30 0.16 6.85
CA ILE A 108 -4.54 1.24 7.46
C ILE A 108 -4.50 0.90 8.95
N SER A 109 -3.31 0.81 9.51
CA SER A 109 -3.17 0.33 10.87
C SER A 109 -2.13 1.13 11.65
N ASN A 110 -2.35 1.26 12.94
CA ASN A 110 -1.32 1.77 13.84
C ASN A 110 -0.92 0.66 14.84
N HIS A 111 -1.36 -0.57 14.60
CA HIS A 111 -1.02 -1.71 15.44
C HIS A 111 -0.57 -2.87 14.59
N TYR A 112 0.53 -2.69 13.87
CA TYR A 112 0.88 -3.73 12.93
C TYR A 112 1.94 -4.67 13.43
N GLN A 113 2.44 -4.45 14.56
CA GLN A 113 3.50 -5.22 15.05
C GLN A 113 3.46 -6.69 14.85
#